data_660ee6d5ea2f992f2c6610d7b15a28f6
#
_entry.id   660ee6d5ea2f992f2c6610d7b15a28f6
#
_cell.length_a   1.000
_cell.length_b   1.000
_cell.length_c   1.000
_cell.angle_alpha   90.00
_cell.angle_beta   90.00
_cell.angle_gamma   90.00
#
_symmetry.space_group_name_H-M   'P 1'
#
loop_
_entity.id
_entity.type
_entity.pdbx_description
1 polymer ?
#
loop_
_entity_poly.entity_id
_entity_poly.type
_entity_poly.pdbx_seq_one_letter_code
_entity_poly.pdbx_strand_id
1 'polypeptide(L)'
;GALMVAAQLVNAVPHTDAKFYAATQTMDEARHVEVFARYIEKLDEIRPIAPALKGILDATLETGDWMKKLVGMQIVVEGLALYSFREMRNMTDEPLLKELLTYVARDESRHHAYGVQYIERCVPCLSDTARVELEDFALECARTLIDRNTQGLFTTLLGIWQELGVDPVAMLKSLEEERADLVGDMPRGRRLGPVQGFVIPTLRR
;
A
#
# COMPACT_ATOMS: atom_id res chain seq x y z
N GLY A 1 -0.22 11.41 -5.72
CA GLY A 1 -0.83 11.10 -4.39
C GLY A 1 0.21 11.19 -3.30
N ALA A 2 1.15 10.26 -3.20
CA ALA A 2 2.16 10.18 -2.13
C ALA A 2 2.93 11.49 -1.93
N LEU A 3 3.45 12.08 -3.00
CA LEU A 3 4.08 13.41 -2.97
C LEU A 3 3.22 14.47 -2.28
N MET A 4 1.92 14.49 -2.56
CA MET A 4 1.01 15.51 -1.98
C MET A 4 0.75 15.25 -0.50
N VAL A 5 0.64 13.98 -0.09
CA VAL A 5 0.49 13.64 1.34
C VAL A 5 1.76 13.98 2.11
N ALA A 6 2.95 13.63 1.58
CA ALA A 6 4.24 13.98 2.19
C ALA A 6 4.38 15.50 2.37
N ALA A 7 4.01 16.29 1.36
CA ALA A 7 4.02 17.75 1.44
C ALA A 7 3.05 18.29 2.52
N GLN A 8 1.86 17.69 2.67
CA GLN A 8 0.92 18.07 3.73
C GLN A 8 1.46 17.72 5.12
N LEU A 9 2.18 16.59 5.27
CA LEU A 9 2.78 16.19 6.54
C LEU A 9 3.84 17.18 7.03
N VAL A 10 4.58 17.86 6.13
CA VAL A 10 5.54 18.91 6.50
C VAL A 10 4.89 20.00 7.37
N ASN A 11 3.66 20.38 7.03
CA ASN A 11 2.91 21.38 7.80
C ASN A 11 2.16 20.78 8.98
N ALA A 12 1.59 19.58 8.81
CA ALA A 12 0.62 19.01 9.73
C ALA A 12 1.24 18.41 11.00
N VAL A 13 2.41 17.76 10.92
CA VAL A 13 3.03 17.12 12.09
C VAL A 13 3.51 18.16 13.11
N PRO A 14 3.35 17.91 14.42
CA PRO A 14 3.65 18.92 15.45
C PRO A 14 5.15 19.11 15.74
N HIS A 15 5.96 18.06 15.63
CA HIS A 15 7.37 18.09 16.03
C HIS A 15 8.30 18.53 14.90
N THR A 16 9.28 19.38 15.19
CA THR A 16 10.20 19.95 14.19
C THR A 16 11.05 18.89 13.48
N ASP A 17 11.55 17.88 14.21
CA ASP A 17 12.29 16.76 13.66
C ASP A 17 11.46 15.97 12.64
N ALA A 18 10.17 15.75 12.94
CA ALA A 18 9.24 15.12 12.02
C ALA A 18 8.94 15.96 10.77
N LYS A 19 8.87 17.32 10.92
CA LYS A 19 8.75 18.22 9.76
C LYS A 19 9.97 18.15 8.83
N PHE A 20 11.16 18.09 9.39
CA PHE A 20 12.38 17.96 8.58
C PHE A 20 12.39 16.66 7.81
N TYR A 21 11.99 15.55 8.46
CA TYR A 21 11.90 14.27 7.77
C TYR A 21 10.84 14.28 6.65
N ALA A 22 9.63 14.77 6.94
CA ALA A 22 8.57 14.89 5.93
C ALA A 22 9.01 15.76 4.72
N ALA A 23 9.81 16.79 4.94
CA ALA A 23 10.36 17.61 3.85
C ALA A 23 11.34 16.81 2.97
N THR A 24 12.21 15.97 3.56
CA THR A 24 13.11 15.10 2.80
C THR A 24 12.33 14.02 2.03
N GLN A 25 11.30 13.44 2.65
CA GLN A 25 10.41 12.51 1.97
C GLN A 25 9.69 13.16 0.79
N THR A 26 9.21 14.41 0.93
CA THR A 26 8.57 15.14 -0.19
C THR A 26 9.50 15.23 -1.40
N MET A 27 10.80 15.43 -1.17
CA MET A 27 11.82 15.46 -2.24
C MET A 27 12.00 14.06 -2.86
N ASP A 28 12.04 13.00 -2.04
CA ASP A 28 12.15 11.63 -2.52
C ASP A 28 10.94 11.25 -3.39
N GLU A 29 9.72 11.57 -2.93
CA GLU A 29 8.48 11.32 -3.67
C GLU A 29 8.43 12.06 -5.03
N ALA A 30 8.93 13.29 -5.08
CA ALA A 30 9.02 14.03 -6.34
C ALA A 30 9.95 13.32 -7.33
N ARG A 31 11.08 12.80 -6.86
CA ARG A 31 12.02 12.01 -7.66
C ARG A 31 11.41 10.69 -8.11
N HIS A 32 10.67 9.99 -7.23
CA HIS A 32 9.98 8.73 -7.58
C HIS A 32 8.96 8.95 -8.70
N VAL A 33 8.15 10.01 -8.61
CA VAL A 33 7.20 10.37 -9.68
C VAL A 33 7.93 10.61 -11.00
N GLU A 34 9.02 11.38 -11.00
CA GLU A 34 9.77 11.68 -12.22
C GLU A 34 10.40 10.43 -12.85
N VAL A 35 11.09 9.60 -12.06
CA VAL A 35 11.80 8.44 -12.60
C VAL A 35 10.84 7.36 -13.11
N PHE A 36 9.72 7.12 -12.42
CA PHE A 36 8.70 6.19 -12.91
C PHE A 36 7.99 6.72 -14.14
N ALA A 37 7.66 8.02 -14.20
CA ALA A 37 7.06 8.61 -15.39
C ALA A 37 7.97 8.43 -16.61
N ARG A 38 9.25 8.81 -16.49
CA ARG A 38 10.24 8.62 -17.57
C ARG A 38 10.44 7.16 -17.99
N TYR A 39 10.34 6.22 -17.05
CA TYR A 39 10.45 4.80 -17.35
C TYR A 39 9.22 4.31 -18.10
N ILE A 40 8.01 4.63 -17.62
CA ILE A 40 6.75 4.20 -18.23
C ILE A 40 6.59 4.79 -19.62
N GLU A 41 6.88 6.08 -19.83
CA GLU A 41 6.77 6.76 -21.12
C GLU A 41 7.67 6.18 -22.21
N LYS A 42 8.71 5.40 -21.85
CA LYS A 42 9.52 4.65 -22.83
C LYS A 42 8.87 3.35 -23.27
N LEU A 43 7.91 2.85 -22.53
CA LEU A 43 7.25 1.56 -22.76
C LEU A 43 5.84 1.72 -23.29
N ASP A 44 5.08 2.65 -22.74
CA ASP A 44 3.65 2.87 -23.00
C ASP A 44 3.23 4.23 -22.44
N GLU A 45 1.94 4.54 -22.46
CA GLU A 45 1.35 5.72 -21.84
C GLU A 45 1.19 5.56 -20.32
N ILE A 46 1.23 6.68 -19.59
CA ILE A 46 0.91 6.71 -18.15
C ILE A 46 -0.58 6.53 -17.97
N ARG A 47 -0.97 5.43 -17.35
CA ARG A 47 -2.38 5.11 -17.08
C ARG A 47 -2.88 5.67 -15.76
N PRO A 48 -4.21 5.85 -15.60
CA PRO A 48 -4.78 6.27 -14.33
C PRO A 48 -4.42 5.32 -13.17
N ILE A 49 -4.31 5.90 -11.97
CA ILE A 49 -4.07 5.16 -10.74
C ILE A 49 -5.20 4.15 -10.47
N ALA A 50 -4.84 2.99 -9.93
CA ALA A 50 -5.81 1.97 -9.54
C ALA A 50 -6.84 2.52 -8.52
N PRO A 51 -8.15 2.22 -8.68
CA PRO A 51 -9.20 2.80 -7.85
C PRO A 51 -9.03 2.56 -6.34
N ALA A 52 -8.49 1.39 -5.95
CA ALA A 52 -8.22 1.09 -4.54
C ALA A 52 -7.17 2.02 -3.94
N LEU A 53 -6.02 2.15 -4.61
CA LEU A 53 -4.95 3.04 -4.17
C LEU A 53 -5.39 4.51 -4.20
N LYS A 54 -6.16 4.91 -5.24
CA LYS A 54 -6.74 6.25 -5.30
C LYS A 54 -7.63 6.54 -4.09
N GLY A 55 -8.52 5.63 -3.72
CA GLY A 55 -9.42 5.79 -2.56
C GLY A 55 -8.67 6.01 -1.25
N ILE A 56 -7.58 5.26 -1.02
CA ILE A 56 -6.76 5.42 0.18
C ILE A 56 -6.02 6.77 0.17
N LEU A 57 -5.44 7.14 -0.97
CA LEU A 57 -4.75 8.42 -1.10
C LEU A 57 -5.70 9.60 -0.94
N ASP A 58 -6.90 9.54 -1.51
CA ASP A 58 -7.92 10.58 -1.34
C ASP A 58 -8.33 10.71 0.13
N ALA A 59 -8.66 9.61 0.82
CA ALA A 59 -8.99 9.62 2.25
C ALA A 59 -7.84 10.19 3.10
N THR A 60 -6.59 9.85 2.75
CA THR A 60 -5.40 10.35 3.43
C THR A 60 -5.16 11.83 3.16
N LEU A 61 -5.43 12.32 1.95
CA LEU A 61 -5.31 13.73 1.58
C LEU A 61 -6.40 14.60 2.23
N GLU A 62 -7.62 14.08 2.34
CA GLU A 62 -8.79 14.82 2.82
C GLU A 62 -8.88 14.91 4.34
N THR A 63 -8.35 13.92 5.07
CA THR A 63 -8.39 13.98 6.54
C THR A 63 -7.65 15.19 7.09
N GLY A 64 -8.23 15.88 8.07
CA GLY A 64 -7.56 16.96 8.83
C GLY A 64 -6.62 16.43 9.92
N ASP A 65 -6.68 15.15 10.25
CA ASP A 65 -5.90 14.52 11.31
C ASP A 65 -4.53 14.07 10.77
N TRP A 66 -3.46 14.65 11.31
CA TRP A 66 -2.10 14.33 10.90
C TRP A 66 -1.68 12.89 11.24
N MET A 67 -2.22 12.30 12.34
CA MET A 67 -1.97 10.89 12.67
C MET A 67 -2.60 9.95 11.65
N LYS A 68 -3.82 10.22 11.22
CA LYS A 68 -4.48 9.47 10.14
C LYS A 68 -3.71 9.63 8.83
N LYS A 69 -3.21 10.85 8.50
CA LYS A 69 -2.32 11.04 7.34
C LYS A 69 -1.06 10.19 7.45
N LEU A 70 -0.44 10.17 8.62
CA LEU A 70 0.78 9.41 8.87
C LEU A 70 0.52 7.90 8.73
N VAL A 71 -0.56 7.38 9.29
CA VAL A 71 -0.96 5.97 9.15
C VAL A 71 -1.27 5.63 7.69
N GLY A 72 -2.10 6.41 7.03
CA GLY A 72 -2.48 6.18 5.62
C GLY A 72 -1.27 6.18 4.70
N MET A 73 -0.38 7.14 4.85
CA MET A 73 0.82 7.25 4.01
C MET A 73 1.89 6.25 4.44
N GLN A 74 2.44 6.38 5.65
CA GLN A 74 3.66 5.69 6.04
C GLN A 74 3.45 4.20 6.33
N ILE A 75 2.28 3.81 6.81
CA ILE A 75 2.01 2.41 7.14
C ILE A 75 1.33 1.69 5.98
N VAL A 76 0.27 2.28 5.42
CA VAL A 76 -0.52 1.60 4.40
C VAL A 76 0.10 1.74 3.01
N VAL A 77 0.34 2.96 2.55
CA VAL A 77 0.85 3.21 1.18
C VAL A 77 2.30 2.76 1.03
N GLU A 78 3.20 3.15 1.94
CA GLU A 78 4.60 2.75 1.89
C GLU A 78 4.78 1.23 2.11
N GLY A 79 4.00 0.64 3.02
CA GLY A 79 4.00 -0.81 3.23
C GLY A 79 3.57 -1.57 1.98
N LEU A 80 2.55 -1.08 1.26
CA LEU A 80 2.12 -1.63 -0.02
C LEU A 80 3.17 -1.45 -1.11
N ALA A 81 3.80 -0.27 -1.17
CA ALA A 81 4.87 0.03 -2.13
C ALA A 81 6.07 -0.92 -1.95
N LEU A 82 6.54 -1.09 -0.72
CA LEU A 82 7.63 -2.02 -0.39
C LEU A 82 7.34 -3.46 -0.82
N TYR A 83 6.12 -3.94 -0.55
CA TYR A 83 5.69 -5.25 -0.99
C TYR A 83 5.68 -5.36 -2.51
N SER A 84 5.02 -4.41 -3.18
CA SER A 84 4.84 -4.41 -4.64
C SER A 84 6.17 -4.29 -5.38
N PHE A 85 7.06 -3.41 -4.93
CA PHE A 85 8.38 -3.23 -5.56
C PHE A 85 9.28 -4.46 -5.39
N ARG A 86 9.20 -5.13 -4.24
CA ARG A 86 9.91 -6.39 -4.03
C ARG A 86 9.42 -7.48 -4.98
N GLU A 87 8.10 -7.67 -5.08
CA GLU A 87 7.52 -8.67 -5.97
C GLU A 87 7.83 -8.36 -7.44
N MET A 88 7.66 -7.10 -7.85
CA MET A 88 7.96 -6.68 -9.22
C MET A 88 9.44 -6.87 -9.57
N ARG A 89 10.36 -6.55 -8.63
CA ARG A 89 11.80 -6.78 -8.80
C ARG A 89 12.14 -8.25 -8.94
N ASN A 90 11.42 -9.13 -8.24
CA ASN A 90 11.64 -10.58 -8.31
C ASN A 90 11.09 -11.18 -9.61
N MET A 91 10.05 -10.58 -10.18
CA MET A 91 9.39 -11.07 -11.40
C MET A 91 9.99 -10.55 -12.70
N THR A 92 10.67 -9.40 -12.68
CA THR A 92 11.25 -8.81 -13.89
C THR A 92 12.68 -9.28 -14.14
N ASP A 93 13.06 -9.48 -15.40
CA ASP A 93 14.44 -9.69 -15.85
C ASP A 93 15.08 -8.42 -16.43
N GLU A 94 14.31 -7.33 -16.56
CA GLU A 94 14.78 -6.06 -17.10
C GLU A 94 15.69 -5.36 -16.08
N PRO A 95 16.98 -5.15 -16.39
CA PRO A 95 17.98 -4.71 -15.41
C PRO A 95 17.76 -3.28 -14.92
N LEU A 96 17.29 -2.36 -15.79
CA LEU A 96 17.03 -0.97 -15.38
C LEU A 96 15.87 -0.91 -14.40
N LEU A 97 14.79 -1.68 -14.62
CA LEU A 97 13.67 -1.75 -13.68
C LEU A 97 14.10 -2.34 -12.33
N LYS A 98 14.90 -3.41 -12.36
CA LYS A 98 15.46 -3.99 -11.12
C LYS A 98 16.24 -2.97 -10.30
N GLU A 99 17.07 -2.19 -10.96
CA GLU A 99 17.89 -1.17 -10.31
C GLU A 99 17.03 -0.02 -9.78
N LEU A 100 16.10 0.49 -10.60
CA LEU A 100 15.14 1.53 -10.22
C LEU A 100 14.36 1.11 -8.97
N LEU A 101 13.73 -0.08 -8.99
CA LEU A 101 12.97 -0.60 -7.86
C LEU A 101 13.83 -0.81 -6.61
N THR A 102 15.11 -1.14 -6.77
CA THR A 102 16.03 -1.30 -5.65
C THR A 102 16.30 0.04 -4.95
N TYR A 103 16.53 1.11 -5.71
CA TYR A 103 16.77 2.44 -5.13
C TYR A 103 15.51 3.03 -4.51
N VAL A 104 14.38 2.96 -5.21
CA VAL A 104 13.10 3.45 -4.68
C VAL A 104 12.71 2.68 -3.41
N ALA A 105 12.77 1.34 -3.41
CA ALA A 105 12.45 0.55 -2.22
C ALA A 105 13.34 0.87 -1.01
N ARG A 106 14.58 1.31 -1.23
CA ARG A 106 15.47 1.79 -0.14
C ARG A 106 14.94 3.07 0.49
N ASP A 107 14.40 3.98 -0.32
CA ASP A 107 13.81 5.22 0.16
C ASP A 107 12.50 4.91 0.90
N GLU A 108 11.60 4.10 0.32
CA GLU A 108 10.35 3.68 0.96
C GLU A 108 10.56 2.94 2.29
N SER A 109 11.65 2.18 2.40
CA SER A 109 12.01 1.52 3.67
C SER A 109 12.27 2.53 4.78
N ARG A 110 12.90 3.67 4.46
CA ARG A 110 13.14 4.75 5.42
C ARG A 110 11.86 5.50 5.74
N HIS A 111 11.01 5.75 4.74
CA HIS A 111 9.71 6.38 4.93
C HIS A 111 8.83 5.57 5.86
N HIS A 112 8.70 4.27 5.60
CA HIS A 112 7.94 3.35 6.45
C HIS A 112 8.51 3.28 7.88
N ALA A 113 9.84 3.13 8.02
CA ALA A 113 10.49 3.08 9.34
C ALA A 113 10.27 4.37 10.14
N TYR A 114 10.33 5.53 9.49
CA TYR A 114 9.99 6.81 10.13
C TYR A 114 8.54 6.80 10.63
N GLY A 115 7.60 6.36 9.81
CA GLY A 115 6.20 6.27 10.21
C GLY A 115 5.99 5.40 11.44
N VAL A 116 6.58 4.20 11.44
CA VAL A 116 6.51 3.28 12.59
C VAL A 116 7.04 3.93 13.87
N GLN A 117 8.27 4.45 13.83
CA GLN A 117 8.92 5.06 15.00
C GLN A 117 8.16 6.29 15.51
N TYR A 118 7.64 7.11 14.59
CA TYR A 118 6.93 8.31 14.97
C TYR A 118 5.54 8.02 15.54
N ILE A 119 4.83 7.03 15.01
CA ILE A 119 3.57 6.54 15.57
C ILE A 119 3.81 5.94 16.95
N GLU A 120 4.79 5.07 17.11
CA GLU A 120 5.16 4.47 18.42
C GLU A 120 5.44 5.54 19.48
N ARG A 121 6.07 6.64 19.11
CA ARG A 121 6.31 7.78 20.00
C ARG A 121 5.04 8.53 20.40
N CYS A 122 4.07 8.66 19.49
CA CYS A 122 2.91 9.55 19.66
C CYS A 122 1.66 8.82 20.21
N VAL A 123 1.46 7.55 19.85
CA VAL A 123 0.27 6.76 20.27
C VAL A 123 0.06 6.74 21.79
N PRO A 124 1.09 6.62 22.65
CA PRO A 124 0.90 6.66 24.11
C PRO A 124 0.29 7.96 24.63
N CYS A 125 0.37 9.05 23.89
CA CYS A 125 -0.19 10.35 24.26
C CYS A 125 -1.63 10.58 23.78
N LEU A 126 -2.19 9.65 22.99
CA LEU A 126 -3.56 9.73 22.50
C LEU A 126 -4.56 9.34 23.57
N SER A 127 -5.75 9.99 23.56
CA SER A 127 -6.92 9.49 24.29
C SER A 127 -7.39 8.15 23.71
N ASP A 128 -8.13 7.38 24.51
CA ASP A 128 -8.69 6.11 24.05
C ASP A 128 -9.60 6.30 22.83
N THR A 129 -10.39 7.37 22.79
CA THR A 129 -11.23 7.72 21.64
C THR A 129 -10.38 7.97 20.37
N ALA A 130 -9.33 8.79 20.46
CA ALA A 130 -8.46 9.09 19.34
C ALA A 130 -7.71 7.83 18.83
N ARG A 131 -7.38 6.91 19.74
CA ARG A 131 -6.76 5.64 19.39
C ARG A 131 -7.71 4.75 18.60
N VAL A 132 -8.97 4.61 19.07
CA VAL A 132 -10.00 3.85 18.34
C VAL A 132 -10.25 4.44 16.96
N GLU A 133 -10.38 5.76 16.84
CA GLU A 133 -10.56 6.43 15.54
C GLU A 133 -9.39 6.20 14.58
N LEU A 134 -8.16 6.13 15.09
CA LEU A 134 -6.97 5.83 14.28
C LEU A 134 -6.95 4.37 13.81
N GLU A 135 -7.34 3.45 14.69
CA GLU A 135 -7.49 2.02 14.37
C GLU A 135 -8.57 1.80 13.31
N ASP A 136 -9.74 2.45 13.46
CA ASP A 136 -10.84 2.37 12.49
C ASP A 136 -10.42 2.91 11.12
N PHE A 137 -9.70 4.02 11.06
CA PHE A 137 -9.16 4.56 9.81
C PHE A 137 -8.18 3.58 9.14
N ALA A 138 -7.28 2.98 9.91
CA ALA A 138 -6.32 2.00 9.40
C ALA A 138 -7.03 0.75 8.84
N LEU A 139 -8.06 0.27 9.55
CA LEU A 139 -8.87 -0.87 9.11
C LEU A 139 -9.65 -0.55 7.84
N GLU A 140 -10.20 0.65 7.70
CA GLU A 140 -10.91 1.07 6.48
C GLU A 140 -9.97 1.16 5.28
N CYS A 141 -8.77 1.69 5.44
CA CYS A 141 -7.73 1.64 4.40
C CYS A 141 -7.41 0.19 3.98
N ALA A 142 -7.26 -0.71 4.96
CA ALA A 142 -6.99 -2.13 4.70
C ALA A 142 -8.15 -2.82 3.97
N ARG A 143 -9.40 -2.56 4.36
CA ARG A 143 -10.61 -3.05 3.67
C ARG A 143 -10.68 -2.56 2.23
N THR A 144 -10.42 -1.27 2.01
CA THR A 144 -10.39 -0.67 0.66
C THR A 144 -9.41 -1.37 -0.26
N LEU A 145 -8.22 -1.75 0.23
CA LEU A 145 -7.24 -2.52 -0.54
C LEU A 145 -7.74 -3.92 -0.89
N ILE A 146 -8.37 -4.61 0.06
CA ILE A 146 -8.85 -5.98 -0.12
C ILE A 146 -10.04 -5.99 -1.08
N ASP A 147 -11.07 -5.22 -0.78
CA ASP A 147 -12.35 -5.27 -1.51
C ASP A 147 -12.20 -4.83 -2.96
N ARG A 148 -11.53 -3.71 -3.21
CA ARG A 148 -11.38 -3.18 -4.57
C ARG A 148 -10.39 -3.95 -5.42
N ASN A 149 -9.32 -4.48 -4.85
CA ASN A 149 -8.39 -5.34 -5.58
C ASN A 149 -9.04 -6.69 -5.92
N THR A 150 -9.82 -7.25 -5.01
CA THR A 150 -10.56 -8.49 -5.24
C THR A 150 -11.62 -8.30 -6.31
N GLN A 151 -12.39 -7.21 -6.26
CA GLN A 151 -13.39 -6.90 -7.29
C GLN A 151 -12.76 -6.68 -8.68
N GLY A 152 -11.66 -5.93 -8.77
CA GLY A 152 -10.97 -5.69 -10.05
C GLY A 152 -10.42 -6.97 -10.66
N LEU A 153 -9.75 -7.80 -9.86
CA LEU A 153 -9.26 -9.11 -10.28
C LEU A 153 -10.41 -10.02 -10.72
N PHE A 154 -11.48 -10.07 -9.93
CA PHE A 154 -12.65 -10.89 -10.22
C PHE A 154 -13.32 -10.48 -11.53
N THR A 155 -13.52 -9.18 -11.77
CA THR A 155 -14.11 -8.68 -13.03
C THR A 155 -13.23 -9.02 -14.23
N THR A 156 -11.91 -8.91 -14.10
CA THR A 156 -10.95 -9.28 -15.17
C THR A 156 -11.01 -10.77 -15.45
N LEU A 157 -11.00 -11.62 -14.42
CA LEU A 157 -11.10 -13.07 -14.58
C LEU A 157 -12.43 -13.48 -15.21
N LEU A 158 -13.55 -12.86 -14.80
CA LEU A 158 -14.86 -13.12 -15.43
C LEU A 158 -14.83 -12.79 -16.92
N GLY A 159 -14.23 -11.66 -17.32
CA GLY A 159 -14.08 -11.30 -18.74
C GLY A 159 -13.28 -12.34 -19.52
N ILE A 160 -12.12 -12.75 -19.00
CA ILE A 160 -11.27 -13.78 -19.62
C ILE A 160 -12.01 -15.13 -19.74
N TRP A 161 -12.70 -15.56 -18.70
CA TRP A 161 -13.45 -16.82 -18.73
C TRP A 161 -14.60 -16.79 -19.76
N GLN A 162 -15.31 -15.67 -19.86
CA GLN A 162 -16.34 -15.48 -20.88
C GLN A 162 -15.77 -15.54 -22.31
N GLU A 163 -14.64 -14.90 -22.57
CA GLU A 163 -13.94 -14.95 -23.87
C GLU A 163 -13.45 -16.36 -24.20
N LEU A 164 -13.03 -17.14 -23.21
CA LEU A 164 -12.60 -18.52 -23.36
C LEU A 164 -13.75 -19.54 -23.39
N GLY A 165 -15.00 -19.11 -23.23
CA GLY A 165 -16.17 -20.00 -23.18
C GLY A 165 -16.24 -20.86 -21.91
N VAL A 166 -15.55 -20.45 -20.84
CA VAL A 166 -15.55 -21.16 -19.53
C VAL A 166 -16.70 -20.63 -18.68
N ASP A 167 -17.45 -21.53 -18.07
CA ASP A 167 -18.50 -21.16 -17.10
C ASP A 167 -17.86 -20.59 -15.83
N PRO A 168 -18.06 -19.28 -15.54
CA PRO A 168 -17.45 -18.65 -14.37
C PRO A 168 -17.89 -19.27 -13.04
N VAL A 169 -19.11 -19.77 -12.95
CA VAL A 169 -19.65 -20.36 -11.70
C VAL A 169 -18.99 -21.70 -11.43
N ALA A 170 -18.86 -22.54 -12.47
CA ALA A 170 -18.18 -23.83 -12.36
C ALA A 170 -16.70 -23.65 -12.00
N MET A 171 -16.03 -22.65 -12.61
CA MET A 171 -14.62 -22.34 -12.33
C MET A 171 -14.40 -21.83 -10.89
N LEU A 172 -15.27 -20.94 -10.40
CA LEU A 172 -15.21 -20.46 -9.02
C LEU A 172 -15.38 -21.59 -8.01
N LYS A 173 -16.31 -22.50 -8.27
CA LYS A 173 -16.55 -23.65 -7.40
C LYS A 173 -15.32 -24.57 -7.35
N SER A 174 -14.70 -24.83 -8.50
CA SER A 174 -13.46 -25.60 -8.57
C SER A 174 -12.32 -24.94 -7.79
N LEU A 175 -12.15 -23.61 -7.92
CA LEU A 175 -11.14 -22.85 -7.16
C LEU A 175 -11.41 -22.83 -5.65
N GLU A 176 -12.67 -22.83 -5.22
CA GLU A 176 -13.03 -22.93 -3.79
C GLU A 176 -12.71 -24.32 -3.23
N GLU A 177 -12.96 -25.37 -4.00
CA GLU A 177 -12.64 -26.75 -3.63
C GLU A 177 -11.11 -26.95 -3.51
N GLU A 178 -10.33 -26.52 -4.52
CA GLU A 178 -8.86 -26.54 -4.47
C GLU A 178 -8.28 -25.68 -3.33
N ARG A 179 -8.91 -24.53 -3.06
CA ARG A 179 -8.50 -23.67 -1.95
C ARG A 179 -8.76 -24.31 -0.59
N ALA A 180 -9.85 -25.06 -0.45
CA ALA A 180 -10.16 -25.79 0.77
C ALA A 180 -9.09 -26.85 1.08
N ASP A 181 -8.62 -27.56 0.05
CA ASP A 181 -7.56 -28.56 0.15
C ASP A 181 -6.20 -27.93 0.46
N LEU A 182 -5.82 -26.85 -0.22
CA LEU A 182 -4.57 -26.12 0.01
C LEU A 182 -4.52 -25.43 1.38
N VAL A 183 -5.68 -24.96 1.88
CA VAL A 183 -5.80 -24.30 3.18
C VAL A 183 -5.77 -25.30 4.34
N GLY A 184 -6.16 -26.55 4.12
CA GLY A 184 -6.07 -27.63 5.11
C GLY A 184 -4.63 -27.94 5.54
N ASP A 185 -3.68 -27.90 4.62
CA ASP A 185 -2.28 -28.34 4.82
C ASP A 185 -1.28 -27.21 5.15
N MET A 186 -1.68 -25.92 5.13
CA MET A 186 -0.75 -24.82 5.42
C MET A 186 -0.62 -24.53 6.91
N PRO A 187 0.61 -24.46 7.45
CA PRO A 187 0.87 -23.97 8.81
C PRO A 187 0.27 -22.57 9.00
N ARG A 188 -0.41 -22.35 10.13
CA ARG A 188 -1.15 -21.11 10.45
C ARG A 188 -0.39 -19.79 10.29
N GLY A 189 0.93 -19.80 10.10
CA GLY A 189 1.78 -18.60 9.91
C GLY A 189 2.03 -18.16 8.46
N ARG A 190 1.64 -18.95 7.42
CA ARG A 190 1.91 -18.62 6.01
C ARG A 190 0.72 -18.03 5.23
N ARG A 191 -0.42 -17.79 5.88
CA ARG A 191 -1.67 -17.37 5.24
C ARG A 191 -1.84 -15.85 5.09
N LEU A 192 -0.77 -15.07 5.29
CA LEU A 192 -0.88 -13.63 5.41
C LEU A 192 -0.58 -12.95 4.07
N GLY A 193 -1.59 -12.42 3.41
CA GLY A 193 -1.43 -11.46 2.31
C GLY A 193 -0.72 -10.18 2.76
N PRO A 194 -0.43 -9.23 1.84
CA PRO A 194 0.35 -8.02 2.14
C PRO A 194 -0.17 -7.22 3.32
N VAL A 195 -1.49 -7.09 3.44
CA VAL A 195 -2.13 -6.35 4.53
C VAL A 195 -1.94 -7.06 5.88
N GLN A 196 -2.13 -8.38 5.92
CA GLN A 196 -2.00 -9.15 7.15
C GLN A 196 -0.55 -9.43 7.55
N GLY A 197 0.34 -9.57 6.56
CA GLY A 197 1.75 -9.85 6.81
C GLY A 197 2.59 -8.63 7.18
N PHE A 198 2.19 -7.44 6.76
CA PHE A 198 2.98 -6.22 6.91
C PHE A 198 2.26 -5.11 7.69
N VAL A 199 1.04 -4.76 7.29
CA VAL A 199 0.30 -3.63 7.88
C VAL A 199 -0.21 -3.95 9.28
N ILE A 200 -0.91 -5.08 9.47
CA ILE A 200 -1.50 -5.43 10.78
C ILE A 200 -0.46 -5.63 11.88
N PRO A 201 0.67 -6.36 11.67
CA PRO A 201 1.71 -6.47 12.69
C PRO A 201 2.33 -5.14 13.09
N THR A 202 2.45 -4.19 12.15
CA THR A 202 2.99 -2.86 12.41
C THR A 202 2.07 -2.04 13.31
N LEU A 203 0.75 -2.17 13.14
CA LEU A 203 -0.25 -1.45 13.92
C LEU A 203 -0.47 -2.04 15.33
N ARG A 204 -0.08 -3.29 15.58
CA ARG A 204 -0.25 -3.98 16.86
C ARG A 204 0.95 -3.89 17.81
N ARG A 205 2.06 -3.33 17.38
CA ARG A 205 3.24 -3.03 18.21
C ARG A 205 3.07 -1.69 18.91
#